data_c3a570aab9312c3a4b4035db55c7fd62
#
_entry.id   c3a570aab9312c3a4b4035db55c7fd62
#
_cell.length_a   1.000
_cell.length_b   1.000
_cell.length_c   1.000
_cell.angle_alpha   90.00
_cell.angle_beta   90.00
_cell.angle_gamma   90.00
#
_symmetry.space_group_name_H-M   'P 1'
#
loop_
_entity.id
_entity.type
_entity.pdbx_description
1 polymer ?
#
loop_
_entity_poly.entity_id
_entity_poly.type
_entity_poly.pdbx_seq_one_letter_code
_entity_poly.pdbx_strand_id
1 'polypeptide(L)'
;QRPTIDLNRIHCQQLVLQGDPSTPLYRPVLPDFSIDVSSAFLYPENTNALSDSFSIAIIVRNAGIGIKDSFDITIDRTFDINNKITYQKRVALNKFIDTFFITIKSKDARTKGLNIFDIEINPSRNPVEFNYLNNTVRFKTTIIGNGINLVYPKKFDIIPTKSVTLKAQPSDLFKELYGFFIEIDTTSSFTSSYLRRINGLQPVQDGVIVEWEIDDLKPVKDTQEYFWRARLSTGTSSGGDWVQSSFTYIKNHAPGWMQNNAFQYIEPASLNTMSGM
;
A
#
# COMPACT_ATOMS: atom_id res chain seq x y z
N GLN A 1 -12.51 46.92 38.29
CA GLN A 1 -11.60 45.85 37.76
C GLN A 1 -11.72 44.66 38.70
N ARG A 2 -12.17 43.50 38.17
CA ARG A 2 -12.12 42.23 38.92
C ARG A 2 -10.64 41.79 38.97
N PRO A 3 -10.10 41.42 40.15
CA PRO A 3 -8.75 40.87 40.20
C PRO A 3 -8.67 39.60 39.36
N THR A 4 -7.73 39.52 38.44
CA THR A 4 -7.43 38.29 37.71
C THR A 4 -6.94 37.27 38.73
N ILE A 5 -7.75 36.26 38.98
CA ILE A 5 -7.40 35.16 39.88
C ILE A 5 -6.34 34.33 39.14
N ASP A 6 -5.15 34.27 39.69
CA ASP A 6 -4.09 33.40 39.18
C ASP A 6 -4.44 31.94 39.56
N LEU A 7 -5.15 31.26 38.65
CA LEU A 7 -5.55 29.86 38.83
C LEU A 7 -4.37 28.93 39.09
N ASN A 8 -3.22 29.21 38.45
CA ASN A 8 -2.03 28.40 38.66
C ASN A 8 -1.52 28.51 40.10
N ARG A 9 -1.54 29.71 40.66
CA ARG A 9 -1.15 29.94 42.06
C ARG A 9 -2.10 29.27 43.05
N ILE A 10 -3.39 29.30 42.77
CA ILE A 10 -4.39 28.62 43.59
C ILE A 10 -4.19 27.09 43.52
N HIS A 11 -3.98 26.54 42.36
CA HIS A 11 -3.72 25.10 42.21
C HIS A 11 -2.44 24.69 42.94
N CYS A 12 -1.35 25.46 42.84
CA CYS A 12 -0.13 25.18 43.59
C CYS A 12 -0.33 25.22 45.10
N GLN A 13 -1.22 26.10 45.59
CA GLN A 13 -1.52 26.20 47.01
C GLN A 13 -2.45 25.09 47.52
N GLN A 14 -3.22 24.46 46.60
CA GLN A 14 -4.10 23.35 46.93
C GLN A 14 -3.44 21.98 46.80
N LEU A 15 -2.26 21.90 46.19
CA LEU A 15 -1.51 20.66 46.08
C LEU A 15 -0.88 20.31 47.43
N VAL A 16 -1.35 19.22 48.02
CA VAL A 16 -0.78 18.65 49.26
C VAL A 16 0.06 17.44 48.89
N LEU A 17 1.34 17.48 49.20
CA LEU A 17 2.20 16.33 49.07
C LEU A 17 1.84 15.28 50.12
N GLN A 18 1.31 14.12 49.68
CA GLN A 18 1.08 12.98 50.57
C GLN A 18 2.27 12.02 50.41
N GLY A 19 3.01 11.82 51.48
CA GLY A 19 4.18 10.96 51.53
C GLY A 19 5.34 11.58 52.31
N ASP A 20 6.45 10.91 52.33
CA ASP A 20 7.68 11.40 52.94
C ASP A 20 8.32 12.47 52.03
N PRO A 21 8.39 13.77 52.48
CA PRO A 21 9.00 14.83 51.70
C PRO A 21 10.52 14.64 51.45
N SER A 22 11.17 13.74 52.17
CA SER A 22 12.57 13.40 51.98
C SER A 22 12.78 12.39 50.86
N THR A 23 11.71 11.76 50.36
CA THR A 23 11.81 10.82 49.25
C THR A 23 12.23 11.57 47.98
N PRO A 24 13.38 11.26 47.35
CA PRO A 24 13.84 11.94 46.16
C PRO A 24 12.87 11.64 44.99
N LEU A 25 12.38 12.66 44.35
CA LEU A 25 11.63 12.50 43.09
C LEU A 25 12.57 11.91 42.07
N TYR A 26 12.04 10.94 41.28
CA TYR A 26 12.79 10.40 40.14
C TYR A 26 13.14 11.55 39.18
N ARG A 27 14.43 11.76 38.97
CA ARG A 27 14.95 12.73 38.00
C ARG A 27 15.76 11.97 36.97
N PRO A 28 15.24 11.80 35.76
CA PRO A 28 16.04 11.20 34.71
C PRO A 28 17.28 12.04 34.44
N VAL A 29 18.41 11.41 34.26
CA VAL A 29 19.70 12.06 33.99
C VAL A 29 20.14 11.88 32.54
N LEU A 30 19.47 10.98 31.81
CA LEU A 30 19.69 10.68 30.40
C LEU A 30 18.36 10.75 29.65
N PRO A 31 18.35 10.96 28.34
CA PRO A 31 17.19 10.73 27.50
C PRO A 31 16.82 9.24 27.54
N ASP A 32 15.58 8.93 27.24
CA ASP A 32 15.05 7.57 27.12
C ASP A 32 14.03 7.56 25.99
N PHE A 33 14.51 7.31 24.76
CA PHE A 33 13.68 7.27 23.59
C PHE A 33 12.97 5.92 23.49
N SER A 34 11.74 5.94 23.01
CA SER A 34 10.96 4.71 22.84
C SER A 34 10.04 4.75 21.64
N ILE A 35 9.88 3.59 21.01
CA ILE A 35 8.88 3.31 19.99
C ILE A 35 8.19 1.98 20.32
N ASP A 36 6.96 1.82 19.84
CA ASP A 36 6.18 0.60 19.96
C ASP A 36 5.47 0.29 18.63
N VAL A 37 4.80 -0.86 18.53
CA VAL A 37 4.10 -1.27 17.30
C VAL A 37 3.03 -0.27 16.87
N SER A 38 2.35 0.38 17.82
CA SER A 38 1.35 1.40 17.54
C SER A 38 1.95 2.74 17.13
N SER A 39 3.26 2.90 17.31
CA SER A 39 3.99 4.13 16.99
C SER A 39 4.45 4.19 15.54
N ALA A 40 4.28 3.13 14.73
CA ALA A 40 4.73 3.08 13.34
C ALA A 40 3.59 2.68 12.40
N PHE A 41 3.32 3.50 11.39
CA PHE A 41 2.26 3.27 10.42
C PHE A 41 2.53 3.93 9.07
N LEU A 42 1.82 3.47 8.03
CA LEU A 42 1.86 4.12 6.71
C LEU A 42 1.12 5.45 6.72
N TYR A 43 1.67 6.42 6.01
CA TYR A 43 1.01 7.70 5.74
C TYR A 43 1.11 8.07 4.25
N PRO A 44 -0.02 8.27 3.56
CA PRO A 44 -1.39 8.01 4.03
C PRO A 44 -1.65 6.53 4.30
N GLU A 45 -2.61 6.20 5.19
CA GLU A 45 -2.93 4.82 5.58
C GLU A 45 -3.33 3.95 4.39
N ASN A 46 -4.05 4.51 3.41
CA ASN A 46 -4.50 3.83 2.19
C ASN A 46 -3.44 3.84 1.08
N THR A 47 -2.17 3.69 1.43
CA THR A 47 -1.08 3.62 0.47
C THR A 47 -1.21 2.36 -0.39
N ASN A 48 -1.10 2.54 -1.71
CA ASN A 48 -1.03 1.46 -2.69
C ASN A 48 0.19 1.61 -3.60
N ALA A 49 0.49 0.57 -4.39
CA ALA A 49 1.66 0.54 -5.28
C ALA A 49 1.58 1.54 -6.45
N LEU A 50 0.44 2.22 -6.67
CA LEU A 50 0.28 3.27 -7.68
C LEU A 50 0.67 4.65 -7.14
N SER A 51 0.81 4.80 -5.82
CA SER A 51 1.25 6.05 -5.22
C SER A 51 2.71 6.32 -5.61
N ASP A 52 3.05 7.53 -6.02
CA ASP A 52 4.44 7.90 -6.37
C ASP A 52 5.39 7.76 -5.18
N SER A 53 4.87 7.97 -3.99
CA SER A 53 5.57 7.81 -2.72
C SER A 53 4.59 7.63 -1.57
N PHE A 54 5.08 7.08 -0.48
CA PHE A 54 4.41 7.06 0.82
C PHE A 54 5.42 7.34 1.92
N SER A 55 4.96 7.62 3.12
CA SER A 55 5.82 7.82 4.27
C SER A 55 5.55 6.78 5.34
N ILE A 56 6.59 6.40 6.06
CA ILE A 56 6.43 5.77 7.37
C ILE A 56 6.39 6.89 8.40
N ALA A 57 5.29 7.00 9.10
CA ALA A 57 5.14 7.87 10.26
C ALA A 57 5.62 7.12 11.50
N ILE A 58 6.48 7.73 12.29
CA ILE A 58 7.09 7.13 13.47
C ILE A 58 6.92 8.10 14.62
N ILE A 59 6.14 7.70 15.63
CA ILE A 59 5.93 8.46 16.85
C ILE A 59 7.01 8.04 17.85
N VAL A 60 7.91 8.95 18.18
CA VAL A 60 8.97 8.72 19.16
C VAL A 60 8.62 9.47 20.45
N ARG A 61 8.75 8.77 21.59
CA ARG A 61 8.60 9.33 22.92
C ARG A 61 9.97 9.42 23.59
N ASN A 62 10.14 10.44 24.43
CA ASN A 62 11.30 10.58 25.30
C ASN A 62 10.83 10.66 26.76
N ALA A 63 10.98 9.58 27.51
CA ALA A 63 10.62 9.53 28.93
C ALA A 63 11.73 10.08 29.85
N GLY A 64 12.89 10.39 29.29
CA GLY A 64 14.02 10.94 30.00
C GLY A 64 14.15 12.47 29.91
N ILE A 65 15.38 13.00 30.03
CA ILE A 65 15.63 14.42 29.89
C ILE A 65 15.50 14.86 28.44
N GLY A 66 15.02 16.07 28.22
CA GLY A 66 15.06 16.71 26.91
C GLY A 66 16.50 17.05 26.51
N ILE A 67 16.85 16.76 25.29
CA ILE A 67 18.18 17.05 24.72
C ILE A 67 18.04 17.95 23.49
N LYS A 68 19.14 18.64 23.14
CA LYS A 68 19.23 19.42 21.90
C LYS A 68 19.90 18.64 20.77
N ASP A 69 20.50 17.52 21.10
CA ASP A 69 21.20 16.67 20.13
C ASP A 69 20.24 15.95 19.19
N SER A 70 20.77 15.60 18.03
CA SER A 70 20.04 14.82 17.02
C SER A 70 20.50 13.37 17.05
N PHE A 71 19.58 12.46 16.72
CA PHE A 71 19.88 11.05 16.53
C PHE A 71 19.34 10.55 15.19
N ASP A 72 19.76 9.37 14.78
CA ASP A 72 19.30 8.78 13.53
C ASP A 72 18.13 7.82 13.77
N ILE A 73 17.19 7.82 12.84
CA ILE A 73 16.18 6.78 12.71
C ILE A 73 16.55 5.97 11.47
N THR A 74 16.68 4.66 11.63
CA THR A 74 16.96 3.72 10.54
C THR A 74 15.74 2.83 10.32
N ILE A 75 15.38 2.63 9.06
CA ILE A 75 14.32 1.71 8.63
C ILE A 75 14.92 0.72 7.66
N ASP A 76 14.92 -0.54 8.02
CA ASP A 76 15.21 -1.65 7.14
C ASP A 76 13.91 -2.20 6.58
N ARG A 77 13.66 -1.93 5.30
CA ARG A 77 12.49 -2.44 4.59
C ARG A 77 12.84 -3.73 3.88
N THR A 78 12.14 -4.80 4.22
CA THR A 78 12.21 -6.08 3.50
C THR A 78 10.92 -6.26 2.71
N PHE A 79 11.05 -6.50 1.40
CA PHE A 79 9.97 -6.81 0.48
C PHE A 79 10.48 -7.86 -0.48
N ASP A 80 9.60 -8.84 -0.82
CA ASP A 80 10.04 -10.03 -1.50
C ASP A 80 11.11 -10.83 -0.71
N ILE A 81 11.39 -12.08 -1.08
CA ILE A 81 12.10 -13.05 -0.24
C ILE A 81 13.53 -12.61 0.14
N ASN A 82 14.17 -11.73 -0.65
CA ASN A 82 15.57 -11.35 -0.44
C ASN A 82 15.93 -9.87 -0.69
N ASN A 83 14.95 -8.99 -0.88
CA ASN A 83 15.23 -7.60 -1.16
C ASN A 83 15.10 -6.75 0.11
N LYS A 84 16.20 -6.15 0.52
CA LYS A 84 16.28 -5.24 1.66
C LYS A 84 16.77 -3.88 1.22
N ILE A 85 16.08 -2.83 1.65
CA ILE A 85 16.49 -1.43 1.44
C ILE A 85 16.51 -0.74 2.80
N THR A 86 17.60 -0.03 3.08
CA THR A 86 17.75 0.75 4.31
C THR A 86 17.49 2.23 4.03
N TYR A 87 16.67 2.86 4.85
CA TYR A 87 16.43 4.30 4.87
C TYR A 87 16.92 4.87 6.18
N GLN A 88 17.51 6.07 6.15
CA GLN A 88 18.00 6.73 7.34
C GLN A 88 17.58 8.20 7.33
N LYS A 89 17.22 8.71 8.50
CA LYS A 89 16.89 10.12 8.69
C LYS A 89 17.41 10.60 10.05
N ARG A 90 18.14 11.72 10.02
CA ARG A 90 18.57 12.38 11.25
C ARG A 90 17.49 13.31 11.75
N VAL A 91 17.16 13.21 13.03
CA VAL A 91 16.07 13.96 13.68
C VAL A 91 16.51 14.48 15.04
N ALA A 92 15.82 15.52 15.51
CA ALA A 92 15.98 16.04 16.87
C ALA A 92 14.66 15.94 17.60
N LEU A 93 14.68 15.41 18.82
CA LEU A 93 13.51 15.32 19.71
C LEU A 93 13.76 16.13 20.98
N ASN A 94 13.31 17.37 20.98
CA ASN A 94 13.38 18.29 22.10
C ASN A 94 12.08 18.35 22.93
N LYS A 95 11.13 17.51 22.62
CA LYS A 95 9.82 17.38 23.25
C LYS A 95 9.67 15.98 23.88
N PHE A 96 8.62 15.81 24.68
CA PHE A 96 8.25 14.50 25.22
C PHE A 96 7.82 13.51 24.13
N ILE A 97 7.18 13.99 23.06
CA ILE A 97 6.68 13.19 21.94
C ILE A 97 6.74 14.00 20.65
N ASP A 98 7.14 13.35 19.57
CA ASP A 98 7.06 13.92 18.20
C ASP A 98 6.83 12.82 17.16
N THR A 99 6.37 13.22 15.96
CA THR A 99 6.13 12.32 14.84
C THR A 99 7.07 12.64 13.70
N PHE A 100 7.83 11.66 13.26
CA PHE A 100 8.77 11.78 12.16
C PHE A 100 8.27 11.03 10.94
N PHE A 101 8.37 11.64 9.77
CA PHE A 101 7.99 11.04 8.50
C PHE A 101 9.24 10.72 7.68
N ILE A 102 9.36 9.47 7.24
CA ILE A 102 10.40 9.02 6.32
C ILE A 102 9.73 8.62 5.01
N THR A 103 9.97 9.41 3.96
CA THR A 103 9.32 9.23 2.65
C THR A 103 10.05 8.18 1.84
N ILE A 104 9.29 7.23 1.33
CA ILE A 104 9.73 6.10 0.52
C ILE A 104 9.11 6.25 -0.87
N LYS A 105 9.94 6.23 -1.91
CA LYS A 105 9.47 6.24 -3.30
C LYS A 105 8.93 4.87 -3.66
N SER A 106 7.72 4.82 -4.20
CA SER A 106 7.01 3.57 -4.49
C SER A 106 7.05 3.15 -5.95
N LYS A 107 7.81 3.85 -6.81
CA LYS A 107 7.91 3.55 -8.27
C LYS A 107 8.42 2.16 -8.62
N ASP A 108 8.74 1.36 -7.63
CA ASP A 108 9.19 -0.01 -7.84
C ASP A 108 8.00 -0.97 -7.84
N ALA A 109 7.80 -1.71 -8.92
CA ALA A 109 6.80 -2.79 -9.01
C ALA A 109 6.91 -3.81 -7.86
N ARG A 110 8.08 -3.89 -7.24
CA ARG A 110 8.40 -4.68 -6.05
C ARG A 110 7.77 -4.18 -4.76
N THR A 111 7.10 -3.02 -4.78
CA THR A 111 6.42 -2.46 -3.60
C THR A 111 5.19 -3.26 -3.18
N LYS A 112 4.59 -4.01 -4.10
CA LYS A 112 3.39 -4.84 -3.83
C LYS A 112 3.66 -5.97 -2.87
N GLY A 113 2.62 -6.38 -2.16
CA GLY A 113 2.66 -7.53 -1.27
C GLY A 113 3.09 -7.18 0.14
N LEU A 114 3.54 -8.19 0.87
CA LEU A 114 3.97 -8.03 2.24
C LEU A 114 5.27 -7.22 2.30
N ASN A 115 5.20 -6.12 3.04
CA ASN A 115 6.35 -5.29 3.38
C ASN A 115 6.59 -5.38 4.89
N ILE A 116 7.83 -5.59 5.27
CA ILE A 116 8.28 -5.66 6.66
C ILE A 116 9.24 -4.49 6.87
N PHE A 117 8.98 -3.68 7.89
CA PHE A 117 9.82 -2.57 8.28
C PHE A 117 10.38 -2.84 9.67
N ASP A 118 11.69 -3.03 9.76
CA ASP A 118 12.42 -3.06 11.00
C ASP A 118 12.94 -1.65 11.27
N ILE A 119 12.43 -1.01 12.30
CA ILE A 119 12.71 0.38 12.64
C ILE A 119 13.55 0.41 13.90
N GLU A 120 14.64 1.15 13.87
CA GLU A 120 15.52 1.38 15.01
C GLU A 120 15.77 2.87 15.17
N ILE A 121 15.55 3.39 16.37
CA ILE A 121 15.89 4.77 16.75
C ILE A 121 17.22 4.76 17.50
N ASN A 122 18.05 5.78 17.23
CA ASN A 122 19.39 5.97 17.82
C ASN A 122 20.28 4.72 17.72
N PRO A 123 20.47 4.10 16.52
CA PRO A 123 21.27 2.91 16.36
C PRO A 123 22.76 3.14 16.71
N SER A 124 23.23 4.36 16.58
CA SER A 124 24.60 4.74 16.95
C SER A 124 24.84 4.89 18.46
N ARG A 125 23.75 4.82 19.28
CA ARG A 125 23.78 5.09 20.72
C ARG A 125 24.37 6.47 21.08
N ASN A 126 24.17 7.44 20.19
CA ASN A 126 24.58 8.80 20.39
C ASN A 126 23.41 9.74 20.04
N PRO A 127 22.78 10.40 21.04
CA PRO A 127 23.18 10.50 22.44
C PRO A 127 23.04 9.19 23.23
N VAL A 128 23.78 9.11 24.37
CA VAL A 128 23.63 7.99 25.30
C VAL A 128 22.26 8.05 25.97
N GLU A 129 21.58 6.91 26.08
CA GLU A 129 20.24 6.76 26.63
C GLU A 129 20.21 5.91 27.89
N PHE A 130 19.14 6.04 28.65
CA PHE A 130 18.91 5.22 29.83
C PHE A 130 18.58 3.76 29.45
N ASN A 131 17.79 3.55 28.38
CA ASN A 131 17.39 2.22 27.93
C ASN A 131 17.41 2.15 26.39
N TYR A 132 17.92 1.07 25.81
CA TYR A 132 17.94 0.84 24.38
C TYR A 132 17.03 -0.33 23.93
N LEU A 133 16.40 -1.04 24.88
CA LEU A 133 15.55 -2.20 24.57
C LEU A 133 14.20 -1.80 23.98
N ASN A 134 13.81 -0.54 24.13
CA ASN A 134 12.58 0.06 23.64
C ASN A 134 12.78 0.89 22.35
N ASN A 135 13.97 0.79 21.72
CA ASN A 135 14.36 1.56 20.54
C ASN A 135 14.04 0.86 19.22
N THR A 136 13.51 -0.34 19.24
CA THR A 136 13.26 -1.12 18.03
C THR A 136 11.80 -1.55 17.91
N VAL A 137 11.28 -1.53 16.70
CA VAL A 137 9.97 -2.09 16.39
C VAL A 137 9.95 -2.73 15.02
N ARG A 138 9.21 -3.84 14.90
CA ARG A 138 8.89 -4.47 13.64
C ARG A 138 7.43 -4.20 13.27
N PHE A 139 7.24 -3.52 12.14
CA PHE A 139 5.94 -3.20 11.57
C PHE A 139 5.76 -3.96 10.26
N LYS A 140 4.58 -4.59 10.07
CA LYS A 140 4.26 -5.34 8.87
C LYS A 140 3.00 -4.78 8.22
N THR A 141 3.01 -4.63 6.91
CA THR A 141 1.84 -4.20 6.15
C THR A 141 1.84 -4.80 4.76
N THR A 142 0.66 -4.95 4.18
CA THR A 142 0.51 -5.39 2.79
C THR A 142 0.19 -4.18 1.93
N ILE A 143 1.08 -3.85 1.00
CA ILE A 143 0.83 -2.81 0.00
C ILE A 143 0.10 -3.46 -1.16
N ILE A 144 -1.15 -3.05 -1.35
CA ILE A 144 -2.01 -3.59 -2.40
C ILE A 144 -1.44 -3.16 -3.76
N GLY A 145 -1.29 -4.13 -4.64
CA GLY A 145 -0.88 -3.92 -6.04
C GLY A 145 -1.96 -3.21 -6.83
N ASN A 146 -1.90 -3.34 -8.16
CA ASN A 146 -2.80 -2.69 -9.10
C ASN A 146 -4.23 -2.68 -8.62
N GLY A 147 -4.77 -1.49 -8.49
CA GLY A 147 -6.12 -1.27 -8.06
C GLY A 147 -7.19 -1.65 -9.09
N ILE A 148 -7.05 -2.78 -9.80
CA ILE A 148 -8.02 -3.24 -10.79
C ILE A 148 -8.37 -4.70 -10.55
N ASN A 149 -9.69 -4.98 -10.57
CA ASN A 149 -10.25 -6.30 -10.69
C ASN A 149 -10.90 -6.45 -12.07
N LEU A 150 -10.53 -7.48 -12.80
CA LEU A 150 -11.20 -7.86 -14.04
C LEU A 150 -12.47 -8.64 -13.67
N VAL A 151 -13.63 -8.08 -14.00
CA VAL A 151 -14.93 -8.59 -13.53
C VAL A 151 -15.52 -9.59 -14.52
N TYR A 152 -15.48 -9.25 -15.83
CA TYR A 152 -16.06 -10.08 -16.87
C TYR A 152 -15.37 -9.81 -18.23
N PRO A 153 -15.12 -10.83 -19.05
CA PRO A 153 -15.28 -12.26 -18.77
C PRO A 153 -14.37 -12.72 -17.63
N LYS A 154 -14.81 -13.72 -16.86
CA LYS A 154 -13.95 -14.37 -15.87
C LYS A 154 -12.83 -15.10 -16.56
N LYS A 155 -11.77 -15.37 -15.83
CA LYS A 155 -10.62 -16.10 -16.34
C LYS A 155 -11.05 -17.47 -16.88
N PHE A 156 -10.76 -17.69 -18.18
CA PHE A 156 -11.07 -18.92 -18.92
C PHE A 156 -12.54 -19.16 -19.24
N ASP A 157 -13.41 -18.13 -19.17
CA ASP A 157 -14.80 -18.24 -19.59
C ASP A 157 -14.93 -18.64 -21.06
N ILE A 158 -15.99 -19.37 -21.37
CA ILE A 158 -16.45 -19.64 -22.74
C ILE A 158 -17.50 -18.60 -23.12
N ILE A 159 -17.26 -17.86 -24.19
CA ILE A 159 -18.16 -16.86 -24.75
C ILE A 159 -18.76 -17.40 -26.04
N PRO A 160 -20.10 -17.66 -26.10
CA PRO A 160 -20.74 -18.26 -27.26
C PRO A 160 -21.10 -17.25 -28.36
N THR A 161 -21.03 -15.97 -28.08
CA THR A 161 -21.44 -14.86 -28.97
C THR A 161 -20.23 -14.14 -29.53
N LYS A 162 -20.40 -13.49 -30.69
CA LYS A 162 -19.36 -12.65 -31.28
C LYS A 162 -19.25 -11.28 -30.60
N SER A 163 -20.16 -10.93 -29.70
CA SER A 163 -20.06 -9.73 -28.89
C SER A 163 -19.71 -10.08 -27.46
N VAL A 164 -18.91 -9.26 -26.81
CA VAL A 164 -18.54 -9.40 -25.41
C VAL A 164 -18.33 -8.02 -24.78
N THR A 165 -18.82 -7.84 -23.58
CA THR A 165 -18.57 -6.61 -22.80
C THR A 165 -17.47 -6.89 -21.79
N LEU A 166 -16.31 -6.27 -21.95
CA LEU A 166 -15.23 -6.33 -20.98
C LEU A 166 -15.54 -5.43 -19.80
N LYS A 167 -15.53 -5.97 -18.58
CA LYS A 167 -15.86 -5.24 -17.35
C LYS A 167 -14.68 -5.27 -16.38
N ALA A 168 -14.30 -4.10 -15.90
CA ALA A 168 -13.26 -3.93 -14.90
C ALA A 168 -13.70 -2.94 -13.83
N GLN A 169 -13.15 -3.07 -12.63
CA GLN A 169 -13.41 -2.13 -11.53
C GLN A 169 -12.13 -1.81 -10.78
N PRO A 170 -12.01 -0.63 -10.14
CA PRO A 170 -10.91 -0.36 -9.24
C PRO A 170 -11.01 -1.25 -8.00
N SER A 171 -9.87 -1.67 -7.44
CA SER A 171 -9.86 -2.41 -6.17
C SER A 171 -10.17 -1.49 -4.99
N ASP A 172 -9.85 -0.20 -5.11
CA ASP A 172 -10.17 0.83 -4.14
C ASP A 172 -11.35 1.66 -4.67
N LEU A 173 -12.52 1.42 -4.11
CA LEU A 173 -13.79 2.04 -4.53
C LEU A 173 -13.94 3.50 -4.06
N PHE A 174 -13.08 3.96 -3.16
CA PHE A 174 -13.17 5.29 -2.53
C PHE A 174 -12.16 6.29 -3.08
N LYS A 175 -11.31 5.88 -4.01
CA LYS A 175 -10.30 6.75 -4.60
C LYS A 175 -10.84 7.48 -5.83
N GLU A 176 -10.36 8.71 -6.04
CA GLU A 176 -10.63 9.45 -7.30
C GLU A 176 -10.34 8.55 -8.51
N LEU A 177 -11.34 8.43 -9.37
CA LEU A 177 -11.30 7.52 -10.51
C LEU A 177 -10.42 8.12 -11.60
N TYR A 178 -9.28 7.51 -11.82
CA TYR A 178 -8.51 7.68 -13.04
C TYR A 178 -9.17 6.86 -14.16
N GLY A 179 -9.07 7.33 -15.39
CA GLY A 179 -9.57 6.56 -16.53
C GLY A 179 -8.93 5.17 -16.61
N PHE A 180 -9.59 4.27 -17.29
CA PHE A 180 -9.07 2.91 -17.53
C PHE A 180 -8.46 2.81 -18.93
N PHE A 181 -7.37 2.05 -19.00
CA PHE A 181 -6.77 1.62 -20.26
C PHE A 181 -7.03 0.12 -20.40
N ILE A 182 -7.75 -0.28 -21.45
CA ILE A 182 -8.10 -1.69 -21.70
C ILE A 182 -7.60 -2.09 -23.08
N GLU A 183 -7.04 -3.29 -23.17
CA GLU A 183 -6.61 -3.91 -24.42
C GLU A 183 -7.18 -5.32 -24.54
N ILE A 184 -7.50 -5.73 -25.78
CA ILE A 184 -7.87 -7.10 -26.15
C ILE A 184 -7.11 -7.52 -27.38
N ASP A 185 -6.63 -8.77 -27.38
CA ASP A 185 -5.88 -9.37 -28.47
C ASP A 185 -6.13 -10.88 -28.57
N THR A 186 -5.74 -11.48 -29.68
CA THR A 186 -5.74 -12.94 -29.91
C THR A 186 -4.42 -13.60 -29.49
N THR A 187 -3.46 -12.81 -29.02
CA THR A 187 -2.16 -13.30 -28.50
C THR A 187 -1.90 -12.75 -27.10
N SER A 188 -1.29 -13.53 -26.23
CA SER A 188 -0.92 -13.14 -24.88
C SER A 188 0.15 -12.04 -24.82
N SER A 189 0.88 -11.82 -25.92
CA SER A 189 1.89 -10.76 -26.07
C SER A 189 1.30 -9.42 -26.47
N PHE A 190 0.02 -9.35 -26.85
CA PHE A 190 -0.66 -8.13 -27.32
C PHE A 190 0.03 -7.47 -28.53
N THR A 191 0.42 -8.30 -29.50
CA THR A 191 1.16 -7.87 -30.70
C THR A 191 0.51 -8.32 -32.02
N SER A 192 -0.68 -8.93 -31.99
CA SER A 192 -1.34 -9.39 -33.22
C SER A 192 -1.97 -8.21 -33.99
N SER A 193 -2.32 -8.46 -35.23
CA SER A 193 -3.06 -7.49 -36.06
C SER A 193 -4.49 -7.23 -35.59
N TYR A 194 -5.00 -8.08 -34.69
CA TYR A 194 -6.33 -7.90 -34.08
C TYR A 194 -6.33 -6.90 -32.93
N LEU A 195 -5.20 -6.58 -32.35
CA LEU A 195 -5.09 -5.77 -31.13
C LEU A 195 -6.00 -4.54 -31.17
N ARG A 196 -6.94 -4.45 -30.21
CA ARG A 196 -7.82 -3.30 -29.99
C ARG A 196 -7.54 -2.67 -28.64
N ARG A 197 -7.68 -1.35 -28.57
CA ARG A 197 -7.35 -0.55 -27.38
C ARG A 197 -8.39 0.55 -27.14
N ILE A 198 -8.66 0.80 -25.87
CA ILE A 198 -9.38 2.00 -25.43
C ILE A 198 -8.63 2.64 -24.27
N ASN A 199 -8.55 3.95 -24.25
CA ASN A 199 -7.88 4.72 -23.21
C ASN A 199 -8.84 5.78 -22.65
N GLY A 200 -8.73 6.06 -21.35
CA GLY A 200 -9.52 7.07 -20.69
C GLY A 200 -10.98 6.67 -20.44
N LEU A 201 -11.30 5.37 -20.52
CA LEU A 201 -12.64 4.88 -20.23
C LEU A 201 -13.01 5.20 -18.79
N GLN A 202 -14.14 5.88 -18.59
CA GLN A 202 -14.67 6.24 -17.28
C GLN A 202 -15.73 5.23 -16.84
N PRO A 203 -15.93 5.03 -15.53
CA PRO A 203 -17.04 4.24 -15.03
C PRO A 203 -18.37 4.74 -15.54
N VAL A 204 -19.30 3.81 -15.71
CA VAL A 204 -20.69 4.14 -16.04
C VAL A 204 -21.28 4.97 -14.89
N GLN A 205 -22.14 5.94 -15.23
CA GLN A 205 -22.72 6.93 -14.34
C GLN A 205 -23.15 6.32 -12.98
N ASP A 206 -22.66 6.87 -11.87
CA ASP A 206 -22.87 6.42 -10.50
C ASP A 206 -22.28 5.02 -10.16
N GLY A 207 -21.49 4.44 -11.06
CA GLY A 207 -20.88 3.13 -10.91
C GLY A 207 -19.37 3.18 -10.66
N VAL A 208 -18.85 2.05 -10.22
CA VAL A 208 -17.40 1.80 -10.05
C VAL A 208 -16.87 0.86 -11.14
N ILE A 209 -17.74 0.34 -12.00
CA ILE A 209 -17.41 -0.60 -13.06
C ILE A 209 -17.28 0.18 -14.37
N VAL A 210 -16.16 -0.05 -15.07
CA VAL A 210 -16.02 0.36 -16.47
C VAL A 210 -16.43 -0.78 -17.38
N GLU A 211 -17.09 -0.44 -18.48
CA GLU A 211 -17.56 -1.39 -19.47
C GLU A 211 -17.08 -0.98 -20.85
N TRP A 212 -16.52 -1.92 -21.57
CA TRP A 212 -16.14 -1.76 -22.97
C TRP A 212 -16.77 -2.86 -23.80
N GLU A 213 -17.72 -2.50 -24.64
CA GLU A 213 -18.40 -3.40 -25.56
C GLU A 213 -17.56 -3.65 -26.80
N ILE A 214 -17.37 -4.92 -27.13
CA ILE A 214 -16.76 -5.41 -28.35
C ILE A 214 -17.86 -6.08 -29.16
N ASP A 215 -18.41 -5.38 -30.16
CA ASP A 215 -19.55 -5.83 -30.95
C ASP A 215 -19.23 -6.99 -31.91
N ASP A 216 -17.98 -7.11 -32.33
CA ASP A 216 -17.55 -8.11 -33.32
C ASP A 216 -16.18 -8.66 -32.99
N LEU A 217 -16.17 -9.75 -32.23
CA LEU A 217 -15.02 -10.62 -32.13
C LEU A 217 -14.78 -11.24 -33.51
N LYS A 218 -13.63 -11.04 -34.12
CA LYS A 218 -13.27 -11.62 -35.43
C LYS A 218 -12.52 -12.93 -35.25
N PRO A 219 -13.22 -14.03 -34.91
CA PRO A 219 -12.54 -15.31 -34.70
C PRO A 219 -12.01 -15.84 -36.04
N VAL A 220 -10.79 -16.28 -36.04
CA VAL A 220 -10.18 -16.97 -37.20
C VAL A 220 -10.63 -18.42 -37.28
N LYS A 221 -11.06 -18.99 -36.16
CA LYS A 221 -11.55 -20.36 -35.99
C LYS A 221 -12.64 -20.45 -34.91
N ASP A 222 -13.40 -21.52 -34.92
CA ASP A 222 -14.51 -21.74 -33.97
C ASP A 222 -14.05 -21.78 -32.50
N THR A 223 -12.81 -22.17 -32.22
CA THR A 223 -12.23 -22.14 -30.90
C THR A 223 -11.11 -21.11 -30.89
N GLN A 224 -11.48 -19.85 -30.71
CA GLN A 224 -10.53 -18.74 -30.69
C GLN A 224 -10.35 -18.22 -29.28
N GLU A 225 -9.10 -18.19 -28.84
CA GLU A 225 -8.72 -17.59 -27.57
C GLU A 225 -8.49 -16.09 -27.73
N TYR A 226 -8.94 -15.34 -26.72
CA TYR A 226 -8.71 -13.91 -26.59
C TYR A 226 -8.07 -13.64 -25.25
N PHE A 227 -7.08 -12.76 -25.26
CA PHE A 227 -6.43 -12.20 -24.07
C PHE A 227 -6.86 -10.76 -23.92
N TRP A 228 -7.16 -10.36 -22.71
CA TRP A 228 -7.47 -8.97 -22.44
C TRP A 228 -6.83 -8.53 -21.13
N ARG A 229 -6.52 -7.25 -21.06
CA ARG A 229 -5.87 -6.67 -19.90
C ARG A 229 -6.36 -5.26 -19.66
N ALA A 230 -6.31 -4.84 -18.39
CA ALA A 230 -6.63 -3.48 -18.01
C ALA A 230 -5.60 -2.93 -17.03
N ARG A 231 -5.47 -1.60 -17.05
CA ARG A 231 -4.71 -0.84 -16.05
C ARG A 231 -5.38 0.50 -15.79
N LEU A 232 -5.14 1.11 -14.63
CA LEU A 232 -5.55 2.49 -14.40
C LEU A 232 -4.70 3.44 -15.27
N SER A 233 -5.36 4.40 -15.91
CA SER A 233 -4.70 5.52 -16.55
C SER A 233 -4.37 6.53 -15.45
N THR A 234 -3.09 6.68 -15.11
CA THR A 234 -2.63 7.81 -14.32
C THR A 234 -2.32 8.95 -15.28
N GLY A 235 -2.77 10.16 -15.01
CA GLY A 235 -2.56 11.32 -15.90
C GLY A 235 -1.09 11.65 -16.24
N THR A 236 -0.15 10.90 -15.69
CA THR A 236 1.28 10.88 -16.01
C THR A 236 1.65 9.53 -16.62
N SER A 237 2.49 9.51 -17.62
CA SER A 237 2.83 8.49 -18.60
C SER A 237 3.27 7.08 -18.10
N SER A 238 3.24 6.78 -16.83
CA SER A 238 3.49 5.46 -16.26
C SER A 238 2.25 4.92 -15.57
N GLY A 239 1.29 4.44 -16.36
CA GLY A 239 0.11 3.73 -15.83
C GLY A 239 0.54 2.52 -14.99
N GLY A 240 -0.31 2.11 -14.05
CA GLY A 240 -0.11 0.93 -13.21
C GLY A 240 0.16 -0.34 -14.03
N ASP A 241 0.57 -1.40 -13.36
CA ASP A 241 0.78 -2.69 -14.01
C ASP A 241 -0.50 -3.21 -14.68
N TRP A 242 -0.33 -3.95 -15.74
CA TRP A 242 -1.42 -4.63 -16.40
C TRP A 242 -1.94 -5.80 -15.54
N VAL A 243 -3.27 -5.87 -15.38
CA VAL A 243 -3.95 -7.08 -14.92
C VAL A 243 -4.53 -7.77 -16.14
N GLN A 244 -4.22 -9.03 -16.33
CA GLN A 244 -4.54 -9.80 -17.53
C GLN A 244 -5.49 -10.96 -17.22
N SER A 245 -6.37 -11.27 -18.19
CA SER A 245 -7.24 -12.42 -18.23
C SER A 245 -7.36 -12.96 -19.65
N SER A 246 -7.94 -14.13 -19.80
CA SER A 246 -8.28 -14.70 -21.11
C SER A 246 -9.64 -15.38 -21.09
N PHE A 247 -10.28 -15.47 -22.25
CA PHE A 247 -11.50 -16.23 -22.49
C PHE A 247 -11.43 -16.88 -23.87
N THR A 248 -12.30 -17.87 -24.10
CA THR A 248 -12.35 -18.58 -25.37
C THR A 248 -13.71 -18.38 -26.04
N TYR A 249 -13.70 -17.94 -27.30
CA TYR A 249 -14.90 -17.91 -28.11
C TYR A 249 -15.16 -19.32 -28.68
N ILE A 250 -16.35 -19.86 -28.45
CA ILE A 250 -16.84 -21.12 -29.03
C ILE A 250 -18.29 -20.93 -29.46
N LYS A 251 -18.52 -20.94 -30.75
CA LYS A 251 -19.84 -20.71 -31.33
C LYS A 251 -20.88 -21.71 -30.82
N ASN A 252 -22.03 -21.20 -30.39
CA ASN A 252 -23.16 -22.00 -29.93
C ASN A 252 -22.86 -22.98 -28.77
N HIS A 253 -21.80 -22.74 -28.02
CA HIS A 253 -21.47 -23.53 -26.82
C HIS A 253 -22.26 -23.06 -25.60
N ALA A 254 -22.54 -23.96 -24.67
CA ALA A 254 -23.05 -23.54 -23.36
C ALA A 254 -22.00 -22.73 -22.59
N PRO A 255 -22.40 -21.77 -21.73
CA PRO A 255 -21.46 -21.13 -20.83
C PRO A 255 -20.65 -22.15 -20.03
N GLY A 256 -19.39 -21.89 -19.84
CA GLY A 256 -18.51 -22.84 -19.17
C GLY A 256 -17.10 -22.27 -19.01
N TRP A 257 -16.17 -23.14 -18.75
CA TRP A 257 -14.78 -22.82 -18.50
C TRP A 257 -13.86 -23.73 -19.32
N MET A 258 -12.81 -23.18 -19.93
CA MET A 258 -11.88 -23.92 -20.75
C MET A 258 -10.48 -23.30 -20.75
N GLN A 259 -9.47 -24.13 -20.54
CA GLN A 259 -8.07 -23.81 -20.78
C GLN A 259 -7.59 -24.50 -22.05
N ASN A 260 -7.26 -23.74 -23.05
CA ASN A 260 -6.94 -24.25 -24.39
C ASN A 260 -5.50 -24.06 -24.79
N ASN A 261 -4.73 -23.26 -24.04
CA ASN A 261 -3.37 -22.87 -24.42
C ASN A 261 -2.38 -23.11 -23.26
N ALA A 262 -1.18 -23.58 -23.61
CA ALA A 262 -0.09 -23.79 -22.64
C ALA A 262 0.25 -22.54 -21.82
N PHE A 263 0.13 -21.33 -22.38
CA PHE A 263 0.35 -20.06 -21.65
C PHE A 263 -0.65 -19.83 -20.51
N GLN A 264 -1.85 -20.39 -20.57
CA GLN A 264 -2.85 -20.31 -19.50
C GLN A 264 -2.43 -21.13 -18.27
N TYR A 265 -1.50 -22.10 -18.42
CA TYR A 265 -0.96 -22.90 -17.31
C TYR A 265 0.32 -22.32 -16.72
N ILE A 266 1.02 -21.44 -17.46
CA ILE A 266 2.34 -20.90 -17.08
C ILE A 266 2.20 -19.58 -16.33
N GLU A 267 1.05 -18.93 -16.37
CA GLU A 267 0.82 -17.76 -15.51
C GLU A 267 1.10 -18.17 -14.06
N PRO A 268 2.01 -17.45 -13.36
CA PRO A 268 2.22 -17.72 -11.94
C PRO A 268 0.85 -17.62 -11.28
N ALA A 269 0.33 -18.77 -10.87
CA ALA A 269 -0.80 -18.80 -10.00
C ALA A 269 -0.41 -17.88 -8.84
N SER A 270 -1.11 -16.78 -8.67
CA SER A 270 -1.17 -16.14 -7.37
C SER A 270 -1.71 -17.24 -6.48
N LEU A 271 -0.82 -17.97 -5.85
CA LEU A 271 -1.11 -18.93 -4.82
C LEU A 271 -1.75 -18.11 -3.70
N ASN A 272 -3.05 -17.91 -3.80
CA ASN A 272 -3.89 -17.76 -2.65
C ASN A 272 -3.77 -19.08 -1.88
N THR A 273 -2.69 -19.24 -1.15
CA THR A 273 -2.63 -20.16 -0.04
C THR A 273 -3.60 -19.60 1.00
N MET A 274 -4.88 -19.93 0.84
CA MET A 274 -5.74 -20.08 1.98
C MET A 274 -5.16 -21.27 2.77
N SER A 275 -4.22 -21.00 3.66
CA SER A 275 -3.96 -21.88 4.78
C SER A 275 -5.14 -21.71 5.73
N GLY A 276 -6.21 -22.46 5.48
CA GLY A 276 -7.18 -22.82 6.49
C GLY A 276 -6.50 -23.87 7.36
N MET A 277 -6.34 -23.56 8.60
CA MET A 277 -6.52 -24.30 9.86
C MET A 277 -5.81 -23.56 10.96
#